data_88b362691ddfb9f31f98d46d178a3080
#
_entry.id   88b362691ddfb9f31f98d46d178a3080
#
_cell.length_a   1.000
_cell.length_b   1.000
_cell.length_c   1.000
_cell.angle_alpha   90.00
_cell.angle_beta   90.00
_cell.angle_gamma   90.00
#
_symmetry.space_group_name_H-M   'P 1'
#
loop_
_entity.id
_entity.type
_entity.pdbx_description
1 polymer ?
#
loop_
_entity_poly.entity_id
_entity_poly.type
_entity_poly.pdbx_seq_one_letter_code
_entity_poly.pdbx_strand_id
1 'polypeptide(L)'
;MVVSILFKFIPKDLLIDDNSSININIMNFLSIDCSTDIGSLFLKTKNKTFNKILQSDKLNNDLLMKQILVFFDENSVAFNDISDIFVNQGPGNFSGLRGSLATAKGICVTKNLNLFGYNTFLWCCAKYLNEKNSILSIIMFRDRYFVKEFDKSLINSSKVNEVTEAEILNNYNNQFKVIPKNLIKKINRKILKLNNLSIEDLDHNLLESLKINGLLDKDLIKPLYLS
;
A
#
# COMPACT_ATOMS: atom_id res chain seq x y z
N MET A 1 22.14 6.53 1.22
CA MET A 1 21.50 5.28 0.74
C MET A 1 20.01 5.44 0.42
N VAL A 2 19.26 6.31 1.11
CA VAL A 2 17.82 6.57 0.81
C VAL A 2 17.62 7.35 -0.50
N VAL A 3 18.52 8.26 -0.85
CA VAL A 3 18.44 9.10 -2.07
C VAL A 3 18.57 8.28 -3.36
N SER A 4 19.36 7.20 -3.36
CA SER A 4 19.59 6.37 -4.56
C SER A 4 18.38 5.52 -4.96
N ILE A 5 17.44 5.26 -4.06
CA ILE A 5 16.23 4.49 -4.33
C ILE A 5 15.17 5.38 -5.00
N LEU A 6 15.04 6.63 -4.56
CA LEU A 6 14.09 7.60 -5.14
C LEU A 6 14.38 7.92 -6.62
N PHE A 7 15.66 8.02 -7.02
CA PHE A 7 16.03 8.28 -8.41
C PHE A 7 15.61 7.19 -9.41
N LYS A 8 15.41 5.95 -8.96
CA LYS A 8 14.94 4.85 -9.83
C LYS A 8 13.47 4.97 -10.26
N PHE A 9 12.68 5.79 -9.57
CA PHE A 9 11.22 5.87 -9.72
C PHE A 9 10.72 7.19 -10.32
N ILE A 10 11.62 8.12 -10.66
CA ILE A 10 11.25 9.39 -11.32
C ILE A 10 11.15 9.15 -12.83
N PRO A 11 10.06 9.52 -13.50
CA PRO A 11 9.97 9.48 -14.96
C PRO A 11 11.13 10.23 -15.60
N LYS A 12 11.75 9.65 -16.64
CA LYS A 12 12.91 10.23 -17.31
C LYS A 12 12.68 11.62 -17.89
N ASP A 13 11.44 11.94 -18.17
CA ASP A 13 11.01 13.22 -18.76
C ASP A 13 11.06 14.40 -17.76
N LEU A 14 11.24 14.12 -16.48
CA LEU A 14 11.42 15.11 -15.40
C LEU A 14 12.90 15.39 -15.06
N LEU A 15 13.83 14.80 -15.79
CA LEU A 15 15.28 14.88 -15.51
C LEU A 15 16.03 15.88 -16.38
N ILE A 16 15.35 16.83 -17.07
CA ILE A 16 16.05 17.78 -17.94
C ILE A 16 15.84 19.20 -17.43
N ASP A 17 16.78 19.64 -16.59
CA ASP A 17 17.39 20.98 -16.64
C ASP A 17 18.62 21.03 -15.73
N ASP A 18 19.77 21.23 -16.30
CA ASP A 18 21.11 21.13 -15.69
C ASP A 18 21.45 22.23 -14.67
N ASN A 19 20.51 23.08 -14.24
CA ASN A 19 20.79 24.17 -13.28
C ASN A 19 19.67 24.54 -12.31
N SER A 20 18.62 23.71 -12.19
CA SER A 20 17.65 23.88 -11.11
C SER A 20 17.91 22.83 -10.02
N SER A 21 18.19 23.28 -8.81
CA SER A 21 18.10 22.42 -7.61
C SER A 21 16.77 21.68 -7.68
N ILE A 22 16.81 20.35 -7.93
CA ILE A 22 15.64 19.50 -7.92
C ILE A 22 15.03 19.65 -6.52
N ASN A 23 14.03 20.50 -6.39
CA ASN A 23 13.21 20.58 -5.20
C ASN A 23 12.38 19.29 -5.16
N ILE A 24 13.02 18.21 -4.69
CA ILE A 24 12.32 17.00 -4.31
C ILE A 24 11.36 17.44 -3.21
N ASN A 25 10.13 17.70 -3.57
CA ASN A 25 9.10 18.09 -2.63
C ASN A 25 8.83 16.86 -1.76
N ILE A 26 9.62 16.73 -0.67
CA ILE A 26 9.55 15.58 0.25
C ILE A 26 8.14 15.59 0.84
N MET A 27 7.40 14.56 0.51
CA MET A 27 6.00 14.43 0.89
C MET A 27 5.89 14.07 2.37
N ASN A 28 5.13 14.83 3.11
CA ASN A 28 4.77 14.52 4.48
C ASN A 28 3.37 13.89 4.48
N PHE A 29 3.23 12.69 5.00
CA PHE A 29 1.97 11.97 4.96
C PHE A 29 1.75 11.03 6.14
N LEU A 30 0.48 10.76 6.42
CA LEU A 30 0.03 9.66 7.27
C LEU A 30 -0.48 8.53 6.38
N SER A 31 -0.03 7.29 6.61
CA SER A 31 -0.64 6.11 6.03
C SER A 31 -1.35 5.28 7.09
N ILE A 32 -2.57 4.84 6.78
CA ILE A 32 -3.44 4.05 7.66
C ILE A 32 -3.73 2.72 6.99
N ASP A 33 -3.33 1.63 7.62
CA ASP A 33 -3.70 0.28 7.22
C ASP A 33 -4.44 -0.45 8.34
N CYS A 34 -5.72 -0.74 8.15
CA CYS A 34 -6.53 -1.59 9.02
C CYS A 34 -7.16 -2.76 8.22
N SER A 35 -6.50 -3.19 7.15
CA SER A 35 -6.98 -4.28 6.29
C SER A 35 -6.88 -5.65 6.94
N THR A 36 -5.97 -5.83 7.90
CA THR A 36 -5.76 -7.07 8.64
C THR A 36 -6.12 -6.91 10.12
N ASP A 37 -6.08 -8.01 10.88
CA ASP A 37 -6.32 -7.99 12.33
C ASP A 37 -5.23 -7.18 13.06
N ILE A 38 -4.07 -7.02 12.45
CA ILE A 38 -2.99 -6.16 12.96
C ILE A 38 -2.94 -4.94 12.04
N GLY A 39 -3.49 -3.83 12.52
CA GLY A 39 -3.42 -2.57 11.80
C GLY A 39 -2.08 -1.87 12.01
N SER A 40 -1.82 -0.87 11.18
CA SER A 40 -0.61 -0.03 11.29
C SER A 40 -0.88 1.42 10.93
N LEU A 41 -0.13 2.31 11.59
CA LEU A 41 0.03 3.71 11.22
C LEU A 41 1.47 3.95 10.82
N PHE A 42 1.66 4.68 9.75
CA PHE A 42 2.97 5.15 9.31
C PHE A 42 2.90 6.66 9.06
N LEU A 43 3.82 7.39 9.65
CA LEU A 43 3.92 8.83 9.51
C LEU A 43 5.28 9.19 8.93
N LYS A 44 5.28 9.90 7.80
CA LYS A 44 6.49 10.42 7.16
C LYS A 44 6.49 11.93 7.22
N THR A 45 7.59 12.48 7.68
CA THR A 45 7.92 13.91 7.61
C THR A 45 9.20 14.10 6.80
N LYS A 46 9.60 15.35 6.51
CA LYS A 46 10.82 15.65 5.76
C LYS A 46 12.06 14.89 6.24
N ASN A 47 12.18 14.71 7.54
CA ASN A 47 13.42 14.22 8.16
C ASN A 47 13.28 12.88 8.89
N LYS A 48 12.06 12.41 9.14
CA LYS A 48 11.80 11.25 9.99
C LYS A 48 10.62 10.42 9.51
N THR A 49 10.68 9.14 9.82
CA THR A 49 9.57 8.21 9.66
C THR A 49 9.26 7.56 10.99
N PHE A 50 7.98 7.35 11.25
CA PHE A 50 7.48 6.73 12.47
C PHE A 50 6.48 5.65 12.12
N ASN A 51 6.50 4.54 12.88
CA ASN A 51 5.60 3.41 12.70
C ASN A 51 4.93 3.08 14.02
N LYS A 52 3.64 2.75 13.97
CA LYS A 52 2.88 2.22 15.11
C LYS A 52 2.04 1.04 14.68
N ILE A 53 2.22 -0.09 15.36
CA ILE A 53 1.36 -1.27 15.17
C ILE A 53 0.15 -1.10 16.07
N LEU A 54 -1.03 -1.31 15.50
CA LEU A 54 -2.33 -1.27 16.18
C LEU A 54 -2.70 -2.70 16.58
N GLN A 55 -2.91 -2.94 17.87
CA GLN A 55 -3.31 -4.27 18.36
C GLN A 55 -4.80 -4.54 18.07
N SER A 56 -5.15 -5.79 17.79
CA SER A 56 -6.49 -6.21 17.35
C SER A 56 -7.61 -5.91 18.34
N ASP A 57 -7.35 -6.02 19.62
CA ASP A 57 -8.26 -5.68 20.70
C ASP A 57 -8.58 -4.18 20.81
N LYS A 58 -7.77 -3.36 20.15
CA LYS A 58 -7.88 -1.89 20.08
C LYS A 58 -8.31 -1.36 18.71
N LEU A 59 -8.60 -2.24 17.76
CA LEU A 59 -9.13 -1.87 16.43
C LEU A 59 -10.63 -1.52 16.45
N ASN A 60 -11.21 -1.25 17.62
CA ASN A 60 -12.52 -0.61 17.65
C ASN A 60 -12.44 0.72 16.91
N ASN A 61 -13.29 0.90 15.92
CA ASN A 61 -13.33 2.09 15.06
C ASN A 61 -13.36 3.39 15.88
N ASP A 62 -14.01 3.35 17.05
CA ASP A 62 -14.09 4.47 17.99
C ASP A 62 -12.74 4.85 18.63
N LEU A 63 -11.76 3.94 18.60
CA LEU A 63 -10.43 4.17 19.15
C LEU A 63 -9.40 4.58 18.11
N LEU A 64 -9.65 4.36 16.81
CA LEU A 64 -8.66 4.63 15.76
C LEU A 64 -8.27 6.11 15.74
N MET A 65 -9.24 7.00 15.80
CA MET A 65 -8.96 8.45 15.84
C MET A 65 -8.12 8.82 17.09
N LYS A 66 -8.45 8.27 18.24
CA LYS A 66 -7.65 8.47 19.47
C LYS A 66 -6.23 7.94 19.31
N GLN A 67 -6.05 6.79 18.69
CA GLN A 67 -4.71 6.20 18.42
C GLN A 67 -3.90 7.07 17.46
N ILE A 68 -4.53 7.65 16.43
CA ILE A 68 -3.89 8.60 15.53
C ILE A 68 -3.45 9.86 16.29
N LEU A 69 -4.31 10.46 17.12
CA LEU A 69 -3.96 11.63 17.91
C LEU A 69 -2.79 11.36 18.84
N VAL A 70 -2.83 10.25 19.59
CA VAL A 70 -1.73 9.83 20.46
C VAL A 70 -0.44 9.61 19.66
N PHE A 71 -0.53 9.00 18.45
CA PHE A 71 0.64 8.75 17.59
C PHE A 71 1.26 10.06 17.10
N PHE A 72 0.46 11.08 16.81
CA PHE A 72 0.95 12.40 16.42
C PHE A 72 1.62 13.11 17.61
N ASP A 73 1.01 13.07 18.78
CA ASP A 73 1.52 13.67 20.02
C ASP A 73 2.85 13.03 20.45
N GLU A 74 2.92 11.69 20.51
CA GLU A 74 4.14 10.93 20.83
C GLU A 74 5.33 11.29 19.93
N ASN A 75 5.08 11.74 18.69
CA ASN A 75 6.10 12.06 17.71
C ASN A 75 6.28 13.58 17.50
N SER A 76 5.57 14.42 18.27
CA SER A 76 5.60 15.88 18.18
C SER A 76 5.32 16.38 16.75
N VAL A 77 4.33 15.78 16.06
CA VAL A 77 3.86 16.15 14.72
C VAL A 77 2.42 16.63 14.82
N ALA A 78 2.06 17.67 14.08
CA ALA A 78 0.70 18.15 13.95
C ALA A 78 0.09 17.81 12.60
N PHE A 79 -1.25 17.83 12.47
CA PHE A 79 -1.89 17.62 11.16
C PHE A 79 -1.49 18.67 10.11
N ASN A 80 -1.11 19.87 10.53
CA ASN A 80 -0.64 20.92 9.63
C ASN A 80 0.76 20.63 9.06
N ASP A 81 1.48 19.64 9.61
CA ASP A 81 2.80 19.25 9.14
C ASP A 81 2.73 18.22 8.00
N ILE A 82 1.55 17.68 7.71
CA ILE A 82 1.32 16.74 6.62
C ILE A 82 0.40 17.32 5.56
N SER A 83 0.51 16.85 4.34
CA SER A 83 -0.32 17.25 3.20
C SER A 83 -1.28 16.15 2.75
N ASP A 84 -0.96 14.91 3.07
CA ASP A 84 -1.63 13.76 2.48
C ASP A 84 -1.95 12.68 3.51
N ILE A 85 -3.06 12.00 3.29
CA ILE A 85 -3.40 10.75 3.99
C ILE A 85 -3.53 9.64 2.94
N PHE A 86 -2.84 8.54 3.17
CA PHE A 86 -2.98 7.31 2.41
C PHE A 86 -3.76 6.29 3.24
N VAL A 87 -4.74 5.61 2.64
CA VAL A 87 -5.54 4.61 3.34
C VAL A 87 -5.64 3.32 2.52
N ASN A 88 -5.42 2.17 3.18
CA ASN A 88 -5.58 0.88 2.54
C ASN A 88 -7.06 0.56 2.34
N GLN A 89 -7.44 0.30 1.07
CA GLN A 89 -8.78 -0.07 0.67
C GLN A 89 -9.04 -1.58 0.79
N GLY A 90 -8.01 -2.36 1.12
CA GLY A 90 -8.08 -3.81 1.22
C GLY A 90 -7.37 -4.56 0.08
N PRO A 91 -7.69 -5.83 -0.10
CA PRO A 91 -8.74 -6.60 0.60
C PRO A 91 -8.44 -6.81 2.08
N GLY A 92 -9.48 -7.02 2.88
CA GLY A 92 -9.26 -7.22 4.30
C GLY A 92 -10.53 -7.25 5.17
N ASN A 93 -10.32 -7.04 6.46
CA ASN A 93 -11.39 -7.05 7.47
C ASN A 93 -12.39 -5.92 7.20
N PHE A 94 -13.66 -6.29 7.11
CA PHE A 94 -14.76 -5.38 6.77
C PHE A 94 -14.88 -4.16 7.70
N SER A 95 -14.83 -4.39 9.02
CA SER A 95 -14.94 -3.32 10.02
C SER A 95 -13.72 -2.40 9.99
N GLY A 96 -12.52 -2.98 9.91
CA GLY A 96 -11.26 -2.24 9.85
C GLY A 96 -11.19 -1.34 8.61
N LEU A 97 -11.54 -1.86 7.43
CA LEU A 97 -11.54 -1.09 6.19
C LEU A 97 -12.53 0.08 6.24
N ARG A 98 -13.75 -0.16 6.72
CA ARG A 98 -14.76 0.92 6.83
C ARG A 98 -14.37 1.98 7.84
N GLY A 99 -13.90 1.55 9.01
CA GLY A 99 -13.47 2.46 10.06
C GLY A 99 -12.30 3.32 9.65
N SER A 100 -11.26 2.73 9.06
CA SER A 100 -10.09 3.49 8.59
C SER A 100 -10.43 4.47 7.46
N LEU A 101 -11.26 4.05 6.50
CA LEU A 101 -11.72 4.93 5.42
C LEU A 101 -12.58 6.09 5.95
N ALA A 102 -13.51 5.83 6.87
CA ALA A 102 -14.33 6.88 7.46
C ALA A 102 -13.48 7.87 8.26
N THR A 103 -12.55 7.37 9.08
CA THR A 103 -11.63 8.20 9.86
C THR A 103 -10.74 9.05 8.94
N ALA A 104 -10.12 8.45 7.92
CA ALA A 104 -9.28 9.15 6.97
C ALA A 104 -10.05 10.27 6.24
N LYS A 105 -11.26 9.98 5.75
CA LYS A 105 -12.15 10.97 5.11
C LYS A 105 -12.49 12.12 6.07
N GLY A 106 -12.88 11.80 7.30
CA GLY A 106 -13.20 12.80 8.31
C GLY A 106 -12.04 13.75 8.61
N ILE A 107 -10.83 13.20 8.76
CA ILE A 107 -9.62 14.02 8.98
C ILE A 107 -9.34 14.89 7.74
N CYS A 108 -9.39 14.34 6.53
CA CYS A 108 -9.10 15.09 5.32
C CYS A 108 -10.06 16.26 5.11
N VAL A 109 -11.37 16.06 5.35
CA VAL A 109 -12.36 17.13 5.23
C VAL A 109 -12.12 18.23 6.28
N THR A 110 -11.83 17.85 7.53
CA THR A 110 -11.68 18.83 8.63
C THR A 110 -10.33 19.56 8.61
N LYS A 111 -9.30 18.95 8.06
CA LYS A 111 -7.93 19.49 8.03
C LYS A 111 -7.48 19.95 6.64
N ASN A 112 -8.36 19.87 5.63
CA ASN A 112 -8.07 20.20 4.24
C ASN A 112 -6.83 19.47 3.69
N LEU A 113 -6.77 18.14 3.93
CA LEU A 113 -5.70 17.27 3.46
C LEU A 113 -6.16 16.48 2.24
N ASN A 114 -5.20 16.09 1.39
CA ASN A 114 -5.50 15.19 0.28
C ASN A 114 -5.67 13.76 0.79
N LEU A 115 -6.64 13.04 0.22
CA LEU A 115 -6.87 11.63 0.52
C LEU A 115 -6.53 10.79 -0.71
N PHE A 116 -5.78 9.71 -0.50
CA PHE A 116 -5.45 8.73 -1.52
C PHE A 116 -5.72 7.32 -1.00
N GLY A 117 -6.32 6.49 -1.88
CA GLY A 117 -6.55 5.09 -1.62
C GLY A 117 -5.53 4.20 -2.31
N TYR A 118 -5.08 3.16 -1.63
CA TYR A 118 -4.27 2.10 -2.22
C TYR A 118 -4.84 0.73 -1.83
N ASN A 119 -4.50 -0.30 -2.59
CA ASN A 119 -4.88 -1.66 -2.25
C ASN A 119 -3.66 -2.57 -2.11
N THR A 120 -3.80 -3.64 -1.36
CA THR A 120 -2.68 -4.54 -1.04
C THR A 120 -2.10 -5.23 -2.28
N PHE A 121 -2.90 -5.50 -3.33
CA PHE A 121 -2.40 -6.07 -4.58
C PHE A 121 -1.40 -5.14 -5.27
N LEU A 122 -1.72 -3.86 -5.36
CA LEU A 122 -0.84 -2.83 -5.93
C LEU A 122 0.37 -2.59 -5.03
N TRP A 123 0.13 -2.45 -3.73
CA TRP A 123 1.17 -2.09 -2.77
C TRP A 123 2.32 -3.11 -2.72
N CYS A 124 2.01 -4.41 -2.70
CA CYS A 124 3.05 -5.44 -2.70
C CYS A 124 3.84 -5.51 -4.03
N CYS A 125 3.29 -4.97 -5.11
CA CYS A 125 3.96 -4.89 -6.41
C CYS A 125 4.76 -3.59 -6.61
N ALA A 126 4.59 -2.59 -5.76
CA ALA A 126 5.14 -1.24 -5.93
C ALA A 126 6.65 -1.19 -6.19
N LYS A 127 7.41 -2.09 -5.55
CA LYS A 127 8.87 -2.22 -5.71
C LYS A 127 9.27 -2.55 -7.16
N TYR A 128 8.38 -3.19 -7.92
CA TYR A 128 8.64 -3.69 -9.27
C TYR A 128 8.12 -2.76 -10.37
N LEU A 129 7.69 -1.56 -10.02
CA LEU A 129 7.29 -0.53 -10.97
C LEU A 129 8.41 -0.31 -12.00
N ASN A 130 8.08 -0.49 -13.28
CA ASN A 130 8.99 -0.43 -14.42
C ASN A 130 10.13 -1.48 -14.46
N GLU A 131 10.13 -2.48 -13.56
CA GLU A 131 11.16 -3.52 -13.52
C GLU A 131 10.71 -4.83 -14.16
N LYS A 132 9.45 -5.22 -14.03
CA LYS A 132 8.92 -6.50 -14.52
C LYS A 132 7.83 -6.28 -15.55
N ASN A 133 7.87 -6.99 -16.68
CA ASN A 133 6.90 -6.81 -17.77
C ASN A 133 5.47 -7.22 -17.38
N SER A 134 5.34 -8.24 -16.54
CA SER A 134 4.07 -8.73 -16.00
C SER A 134 4.29 -9.24 -14.59
N ILE A 135 3.38 -8.87 -13.68
CA ILE A 135 3.42 -9.25 -12.27
C ILE A 135 2.07 -9.82 -11.88
N LEU A 136 2.09 -10.99 -11.25
CA LEU A 136 0.91 -11.60 -10.63
C LEU A 136 0.97 -11.37 -9.12
N SER A 137 0.12 -10.51 -8.60
CA SER A 137 -0.09 -10.37 -7.15
C SER A 137 -1.03 -11.45 -6.65
N ILE A 138 -0.62 -12.20 -5.63
CA ILE A 138 -1.40 -13.30 -5.03
C ILE A 138 -1.70 -12.95 -3.57
N ILE A 139 -2.97 -12.94 -3.23
CA ILE A 139 -3.45 -12.70 -1.86
C ILE A 139 -4.33 -13.87 -1.44
N MET A 140 -4.16 -14.36 -0.20
CA MET A 140 -5.05 -15.31 0.42
C MET A 140 -5.96 -14.60 1.40
N PHE A 141 -7.28 -14.75 1.22
CA PHE A 141 -8.29 -14.17 2.08
C PHE A 141 -9.42 -15.18 2.33
N ARG A 142 -9.75 -15.45 3.59
CA ARG A 142 -10.76 -16.44 3.99
C ARG A 142 -10.57 -17.81 3.32
N ASP A 143 -9.33 -18.31 3.38
CA ASP A 143 -8.91 -19.60 2.81
C ASP A 143 -9.10 -19.75 1.29
N ARG A 144 -9.26 -18.64 0.57
CA ARG A 144 -9.36 -18.57 -0.89
C ARG A 144 -8.22 -17.73 -1.45
N TYR A 145 -7.75 -18.09 -2.64
CA TYR A 145 -6.72 -17.34 -3.35
C TYR A 145 -7.36 -16.36 -4.33
N PHE A 146 -6.84 -15.16 -4.32
CA PHE A 146 -7.22 -14.09 -5.24
C PHE A 146 -5.97 -13.57 -5.93
N VAL A 147 -6.07 -13.37 -7.23
CA VAL A 147 -4.97 -12.88 -8.05
C VAL A 147 -5.37 -11.62 -8.79
N LYS A 148 -4.38 -10.78 -9.01
CA LYS A 148 -4.48 -9.60 -9.85
C LYS A 148 -3.19 -9.47 -10.67
N GLU A 149 -3.34 -9.32 -11.98
CA GLU A 149 -2.22 -9.12 -12.88
C GLU A 149 -2.00 -7.63 -13.12
N PHE A 150 -0.73 -7.24 -13.19
CA PHE A 150 -0.30 -5.89 -13.52
C PHE A 150 0.69 -5.94 -14.67
N ASP A 151 0.66 -4.91 -15.53
CA ASP A 151 1.72 -4.65 -16.50
C ASP A 151 2.94 -4.00 -15.84
N LYS A 152 3.95 -3.70 -16.65
CA LYS A 152 5.19 -3.05 -16.21
C LYS A 152 4.97 -1.71 -15.51
N SER A 153 3.99 -0.95 -15.94
CA SER A 153 3.69 0.38 -15.38
C SER A 153 2.82 0.33 -14.13
N LEU A 154 2.26 -0.84 -13.79
CA LEU A 154 1.25 -1.07 -12.76
C LEU A 154 -0.07 -0.31 -13.00
N ILE A 155 -0.23 0.38 -14.14
CA ILE A 155 -1.44 1.13 -14.53
C ILE A 155 -2.49 0.14 -15.01
N ASN A 156 -2.12 -0.68 -16.01
CA ASN A 156 -3.05 -1.66 -16.56
C ASN A 156 -3.05 -2.90 -15.66
N SER A 157 -4.21 -3.22 -15.17
CA SER A 157 -4.38 -4.39 -14.31
C SER A 157 -5.63 -5.17 -14.69
N SER A 158 -5.57 -6.49 -14.53
CA SER A 158 -6.74 -7.34 -14.63
C SER A 158 -7.76 -7.00 -13.55
N LYS A 159 -8.98 -7.50 -13.71
CA LYS A 159 -9.90 -7.62 -12.57
C LYS A 159 -9.30 -8.59 -11.55
N VAL A 160 -9.71 -8.46 -10.30
CA VAL A 160 -9.37 -9.46 -9.28
C VAL A 160 -10.14 -10.73 -9.58
N ASN A 161 -9.44 -11.86 -9.68
CA ASN A 161 -10.01 -13.16 -9.94
C ASN A 161 -9.78 -14.09 -8.74
N GLU A 162 -10.81 -14.82 -8.35
CA GLU A 162 -10.67 -15.96 -7.45
C GLU A 162 -10.11 -17.14 -8.23
N VAL A 163 -9.11 -17.83 -7.67
CA VAL A 163 -8.45 -18.96 -8.31
C VAL A 163 -8.18 -20.07 -7.29
N THR A 164 -8.12 -21.29 -7.78
CA THR A 164 -7.70 -22.44 -6.98
C THR A 164 -6.18 -22.56 -6.89
N GLU A 165 -5.69 -23.32 -5.92
CA GLU A 165 -4.26 -23.66 -5.83
C GLU A 165 -3.77 -24.32 -7.11
N ALA A 166 -4.54 -25.24 -7.68
CA ALA A 166 -4.19 -25.93 -8.93
C ALA A 166 -4.03 -24.99 -10.11
N GLU A 167 -4.89 -23.97 -10.22
CA GLU A 167 -4.78 -22.95 -11.26
C GLU A 167 -3.51 -22.11 -11.08
N ILE A 168 -3.16 -21.73 -9.84
CA ILE A 168 -1.91 -21.01 -9.56
C ILE A 168 -0.69 -21.84 -10.02
N LEU A 169 -0.70 -23.13 -9.70
CA LEU A 169 0.42 -24.02 -10.02
C LEU A 169 0.54 -24.31 -11.52
N ASN A 170 -0.57 -24.35 -12.26
CA ASN A 170 -0.59 -24.78 -13.66
C ASN A 170 -0.55 -23.60 -14.64
N ASN A 171 -1.31 -22.54 -14.38
CA ASN A 171 -1.55 -21.48 -15.37
C ASN A 171 -0.58 -20.32 -15.26
N TYR A 172 0.06 -20.13 -14.10
CA TYR A 172 0.89 -18.95 -13.83
C TYR A 172 2.39 -19.26 -13.66
N ASN A 173 2.84 -20.43 -14.12
CA ASN A 173 4.23 -20.89 -13.89
C ASN A 173 5.29 -19.91 -14.37
N ASN A 174 5.09 -19.26 -15.52
CA ASN A 174 6.09 -18.41 -16.17
C ASN A 174 6.03 -16.95 -15.73
N GLN A 175 4.97 -16.54 -15.01
CA GLN A 175 4.81 -15.16 -14.56
C GLN A 175 5.65 -14.89 -13.31
N PHE A 176 6.10 -13.64 -13.16
CA PHE A 176 6.67 -13.18 -11.91
C PHE A 176 5.56 -12.98 -10.88
N LYS A 177 5.69 -13.63 -9.74
CA LYS A 177 4.66 -13.67 -8.69
C LYS A 177 5.11 -12.88 -7.48
N VAL A 178 4.17 -12.18 -6.84
CA VAL A 178 4.42 -11.43 -5.61
C VAL A 178 3.37 -11.80 -4.57
N ILE A 179 3.84 -12.10 -3.36
CA ILE A 179 3.01 -12.39 -2.20
C ILE A 179 3.41 -11.46 -1.05
N PRO A 180 2.46 -10.80 -0.39
CA PRO A 180 2.74 -10.04 0.82
C PRO A 180 3.24 -10.97 1.95
N LYS A 181 4.33 -10.61 2.60
CA LYS A 181 5.00 -11.42 3.64
C LYS A 181 4.09 -11.73 4.84
N ASN A 182 3.20 -10.82 5.21
CA ASN A 182 2.25 -11.02 6.29
C ASN A 182 1.26 -12.19 6.04
N LEU A 183 1.12 -12.65 4.78
CA LEU A 183 0.24 -13.75 4.39
C LEU A 183 0.94 -15.11 4.30
N ILE A 184 2.27 -15.19 4.41
CA ILE A 184 3.06 -16.44 4.21
C ILE A 184 2.51 -17.60 5.03
N LYS A 185 2.16 -17.37 6.30
CA LYS A 185 1.69 -18.42 7.21
C LYS A 185 0.39 -19.09 6.75
N LYS A 186 -0.37 -18.43 5.89
CA LYS A 186 -1.64 -18.91 5.36
C LYS A 186 -1.50 -19.60 4.00
N ILE A 187 -0.37 -19.38 3.30
CA ILE A 187 -0.15 -19.87 1.93
C ILE A 187 0.42 -21.28 1.93
N ASN A 188 -0.11 -22.12 1.04
CA ASN A 188 0.38 -23.49 0.89
C ASN A 188 1.86 -23.52 0.48
N ARG A 189 2.62 -24.43 1.08
CA ARG A 189 4.05 -24.62 0.82
C ARG A 189 4.37 -24.92 -0.66
N LYS A 190 3.45 -25.51 -1.42
CA LYS A 190 3.65 -25.77 -2.86
C LYS A 190 3.73 -24.45 -3.63
N ILE A 191 2.87 -23.49 -3.34
CA ILE A 191 2.91 -22.16 -3.95
C ILE A 191 4.20 -21.43 -3.56
N LEU A 192 4.61 -21.52 -2.29
CA LEU A 192 5.84 -20.88 -1.81
C LEU A 192 7.13 -21.43 -2.45
N LYS A 193 7.07 -22.60 -3.11
CA LYS A 193 8.19 -23.19 -3.84
C LYS A 193 8.19 -22.89 -5.35
N LEU A 194 7.24 -22.10 -5.83
CA LEU A 194 7.18 -21.75 -7.25
C LEU A 194 8.39 -20.90 -7.66
N ASN A 195 8.86 -21.15 -8.88
CA ASN A 195 9.86 -20.30 -9.51
C ASN A 195 9.31 -18.90 -9.77
N ASN A 196 10.18 -17.89 -9.82
CA ASN A 196 9.80 -16.49 -10.05
C ASN A 196 8.79 -15.94 -9.02
N LEU A 197 8.89 -16.40 -7.77
CA LEU A 197 8.11 -15.90 -6.65
C LEU A 197 8.96 -14.97 -5.79
N SER A 198 8.43 -13.80 -5.48
CA SER A 198 8.96 -12.91 -4.46
C SER A 198 7.98 -12.75 -3.30
N ILE A 199 8.53 -12.66 -2.11
CA ILE A 199 7.78 -12.42 -0.87
C ILE A 199 8.20 -11.04 -0.38
N GLU A 200 7.24 -10.10 -0.35
CA GLU A 200 7.55 -8.70 -0.12
C GLU A 200 6.98 -8.18 1.20
N ASP A 201 7.80 -7.45 1.91
CA ASP A 201 7.32 -6.60 2.99
C ASP A 201 6.53 -5.42 2.40
N LEU A 202 5.44 -5.07 3.05
CA LEU A 202 4.61 -3.93 2.66
C LEU A 202 5.26 -2.64 3.18
N ASP A 203 6.03 -1.97 2.32
CA ASP A 203 6.76 -0.75 2.68
C ASP A 203 5.94 0.49 2.36
N HIS A 204 5.53 1.24 3.39
CA HIS A 204 4.79 2.49 3.26
C HIS A 204 5.55 3.59 2.50
N ASN A 205 6.89 3.54 2.46
CA ASN A 205 7.67 4.52 1.70
C ASN A 205 7.40 4.44 0.19
N LEU A 206 7.02 3.25 -0.31
CA LEU A 206 6.69 3.06 -1.72
C LEU A 206 5.37 3.73 -2.14
N LEU A 207 4.50 4.10 -1.19
CA LEU A 207 3.25 4.80 -1.47
C LEU A 207 3.49 6.18 -2.09
N GLU A 208 4.59 6.85 -1.74
CA GLU A 208 4.99 8.11 -2.37
C GLU A 208 5.27 7.92 -3.86
N SER A 209 6.01 6.88 -4.23
CA SER A 209 6.27 6.53 -5.62
C SER A 209 4.97 6.19 -6.37
N LEU A 210 4.08 5.42 -5.76
CA LEU A 210 2.78 5.12 -6.37
C LEU A 210 1.94 6.39 -6.62
N LYS A 211 1.95 7.35 -5.69
CA LYS A 211 1.26 8.64 -5.86
C LYS A 211 1.87 9.45 -7.00
N ILE A 212 3.19 9.60 -7.04
CA ILE A 212 3.90 10.36 -8.09
C ILE A 212 3.58 9.81 -9.48
N ASN A 213 3.44 8.48 -9.61
CA ASN A 213 3.09 7.81 -10.86
C ASN A 213 1.58 7.73 -11.13
N GLY A 214 0.73 8.40 -10.33
CA GLY A 214 -0.72 8.47 -10.54
C GLY A 214 -1.45 7.13 -10.33
N LEU A 215 -0.88 6.22 -9.55
CA LEU A 215 -1.38 4.86 -9.35
C LEU A 215 -2.34 4.72 -8.17
N LEU A 216 -2.52 5.77 -7.37
CA LEU A 216 -3.41 5.76 -6.22
C LEU A 216 -4.79 6.31 -6.56
N ASP A 217 -5.83 5.72 -5.97
CA ASP A 217 -7.20 6.22 -6.10
C ASP A 217 -7.34 7.58 -5.40
N LYS A 218 -7.95 8.56 -6.08
CA LYS A 218 -8.18 9.89 -5.53
C LYS A 218 -9.67 10.24 -5.42
N ASP A 219 -10.45 9.96 -6.45
CA ASP A 219 -11.83 10.45 -6.54
C ASP A 219 -12.84 9.50 -5.89
N LEU A 220 -12.71 8.20 -6.09
CA LEU A 220 -13.62 7.17 -5.59
C LEU A 220 -12.93 6.18 -4.66
N ILE A 221 -12.60 6.64 -3.45
CA ILE A 221 -11.96 5.79 -2.45
C ILE A 221 -13.03 5.01 -1.69
N LYS A 222 -13.08 3.69 -1.94
CA LYS A 222 -14.02 2.74 -1.37
C LYS A 222 -13.34 1.42 -0.98
N PRO A 223 -13.90 0.64 -0.05
CA PRO A 223 -13.34 -0.66 0.30
C PRO A 223 -13.33 -1.62 -0.90
N LEU A 224 -12.26 -2.38 -1.04
CA LEU A 224 -12.13 -3.49 -1.98
C LEU A 224 -12.59 -4.78 -1.28
N TYR A 225 -13.80 -5.21 -1.58
CA TYR A 225 -14.33 -6.45 -1.06
C TYR A 225 -14.08 -7.60 -2.03
N LEU A 226 -13.64 -8.75 -1.48
CA LEU A 226 -13.55 -10.02 -2.17
C LEU A 226 -14.74 -10.87 -1.75
N SER A 227 -15.54 -11.26 -2.71
CA SER A 227 -16.76 -12.05 -2.52
C SER A 227 -16.55 -13.48 -3.00
#